data_673f28384007f30e0823401e8e69fbe4
#
_entry.id   673f28384007f30e0823401e8e69fbe4
#
_cell.length_a   1.000
_cell.length_b   1.000
_cell.length_c   1.000
_cell.angle_alpha   90.00
_cell.angle_beta   90.00
_cell.angle_gamma   90.00
#
_symmetry.space_group_name_H-M   'P 1'
#
loop_
_entity.id
_entity.type
_entity.pdbx_description
1 polymer ?
#
loop_
_entity_poly.entity_id
_entity_poly.type
_entity_poly.pdbx_seq_one_letter_code
_entity_poly.pdbx_strand_id
1 'polypeptide(L)'
;SPGYSKLFDLLRFHGIDMIELPRTPRGPDVDALQCLLATHRPSALFVNSACHNPTGSSLAPVVAQQLLQLAKKHAMLVVEDDVYADFQNSTRTRLAALDTDVVYVGSFSKTLSSSLRVGFVVAGSSVIARLRDVKGITSMGSSRFCESVLANLLASGAYRKLVQRQRQRLSADMAAVLQVLEDADWEVFGRPAGGLFICAGPPLCDYAALQRLAKRFGVVLSSRTAF
;
A
#
# COMPACT_ATOMS: atom_id res chain seq x y z
N SER A 1 6.24 4.28 -8.89
CA SER A 1 7.33 3.53 -8.31
C SER A 1 8.09 4.42 -7.34
N PRO A 2 8.61 3.92 -6.25
CA PRO A 2 8.66 2.52 -5.84
C PRO A 2 7.30 1.94 -5.45
N GLY A 3 7.22 0.60 -5.26
CA GLY A 3 5.99 -0.07 -4.88
C GLY A 3 6.20 -1.51 -4.40
N TYR A 4 5.12 -2.25 -4.21
CA TYR A 4 5.18 -3.61 -3.70
C TYR A 4 5.70 -4.59 -4.77
N SER A 5 6.97 -5.01 -4.64
CA SER A 5 7.66 -5.84 -5.63
C SER A 5 6.94 -7.15 -5.97
N LYS A 6 6.28 -7.78 -5.00
CA LYS A 6 5.56 -9.05 -5.25
C LYS A 6 4.34 -8.88 -6.15
N LEU A 7 3.71 -7.70 -6.14
CA LEU A 7 2.67 -7.38 -7.12
C LEU A 7 3.30 -7.25 -8.52
N PHE A 8 4.46 -6.60 -8.62
CA PHE A 8 5.15 -6.44 -9.90
C PHE A 8 5.60 -7.80 -10.46
N ASP A 9 6.16 -8.68 -9.61
CA ASP A 9 6.53 -10.04 -10.01
C ASP A 9 5.31 -10.82 -10.52
N LEU A 10 4.16 -10.70 -9.84
CA LEU A 10 2.92 -11.36 -10.24
C LEU A 10 2.39 -10.83 -11.58
N LEU A 11 2.40 -9.53 -11.79
CA LEU A 11 1.96 -8.93 -13.05
C LEU A 11 2.85 -9.36 -14.21
N ARG A 12 4.19 -9.37 -14.02
CA ARG A 12 5.15 -9.88 -15.01
C ARG A 12 4.92 -11.35 -15.31
N PHE A 13 4.68 -12.17 -14.29
CA PHE A 13 4.39 -13.59 -14.45
C PHE A 13 3.16 -13.83 -15.33
N HIS A 14 2.16 -12.94 -15.26
CA HIS A 14 0.98 -12.97 -16.11
C HIS A 14 1.16 -12.28 -17.47
N GLY A 15 2.37 -11.84 -17.82
CA GLY A 15 2.65 -11.17 -19.08
C GLY A 15 1.99 -9.79 -19.21
N ILE A 16 1.74 -9.12 -18.08
CA ILE A 16 1.12 -7.78 -18.07
C ILE A 16 2.22 -6.73 -18.17
N ASP A 17 2.15 -5.90 -19.18
CA ASP A 17 3.02 -4.74 -19.33
C ASP A 17 2.74 -3.70 -18.26
N MET A 18 3.80 -3.23 -17.61
CA MET A 18 3.72 -2.25 -16.55
C MET A 18 4.39 -0.95 -16.96
N ILE A 19 3.74 0.15 -16.64
CA ILE A 19 4.28 1.50 -16.78
C ILE A 19 4.48 2.05 -15.37
N GLU A 20 5.71 2.44 -15.07
CA GLU A 20 6.04 3.01 -13.77
C GLU A 20 5.54 4.44 -13.67
N LEU A 21 4.79 4.73 -12.61
CA LEU A 21 4.36 6.07 -12.26
C LEU A 21 5.14 6.53 -11.02
N PRO A 22 5.90 7.64 -11.11
CA PRO A 22 6.59 8.20 -9.95
C PRO A 22 5.64 8.55 -8.81
N ARG A 23 6.19 8.54 -7.58
CA ARG A 23 5.44 8.90 -6.39
C ARG A 23 6.08 10.07 -5.67
N THR A 24 5.24 11.01 -5.27
CA THR A 24 5.58 12.15 -4.41
C THR A 24 5.19 11.85 -2.95
N PRO A 25 5.59 12.67 -1.98
CA PRO A 25 5.11 12.56 -0.60
C PRO A 25 3.59 12.62 -0.44
N ARG A 26 2.88 13.18 -1.42
CA ARG A 26 1.42 13.35 -1.40
C ARG A 26 0.65 12.25 -2.15
N GLY A 27 1.34 11.30 -2.75
CA GLY A 27 0.75 10.25 -3.57
C GLY A 27 1.41 10.11 -4.94
N PRO A 28 0.82 9.36 -5.88
CA PRO A 28 1.29 9.29 -7.25
C PRO A 28 1.44 10.68 -7.88
N ASP A 29 2.46 10.84 -8.73
CA ASP A 29 2.72 12.08 -9.45
C ASP A 29 1.68 12.25 -10.58
N VAL A 30 0.80 13.23 -10.42
CA VAL A 30 -0.31 13.49 -11.36
C VAL A 30 0.19 14.07 -12.67
N ASP A 31 1.22 14.92 -12.63
CA ASP A 31 1.78 15.54 -13.85
C ASP A 31 2.50 14.49 -14.68
N ALA A 32 3.27 13.61 -14.04
CA ALA A 32 3.88 12.47 -14.70
C ALA A 32 2.80 11.53 -15.30
N LEU A 33 1.69 11.29 -14.61
CA LEU A 33 0.58 10.50 -15.14
C LEU A 33 -0.02 11.15 -16.40
N GLN A 34 -0.23 12.47 -16.40
CA GLN A 34 -0.74 13.17 -17.58
C GLN A 34 0.20 13.03 -18.79
N CYS A 35 1.51 13.14 -18.58
CA CYS A 35 2.51 12.93 -19.62
C CYS A 35 2.47 11.49 -20.16
N LEU A 36 2.37 10.49 -19.28
CA LEU A 36 2.26 9.08 -19.68
C LEU A 36 0.99 8.81 -20.49
N LEU A 37 -0.13 9.41 -20.12
CA LEU A 37 -1.41 9.24 -20.83
C LEU A 37 -1.46 9.91 -22.19
N ALA A 38 -0.52 10.79 -22.53
CA ALA A 38 -0.38 11.36 -23.86
C ALA A 38 0.12 10.31 -24.87
N THR A 39 0.92 9.34 -24.44
CA THR A 39 1.57 8.35 -25.30
C THR A 39 1.13 6.90 -25.05
N HIS A 40 0.56 6.63 -23.86
CA HIS A 40 0.15 5.28 -23.45
C HIS A 40 -1.36 5.21 -23.19
N ARG A 41 -1.89 3.98 -23.26
CA ARG A 41 -3.30 3.67 -22.98
C ARG A 41 -3.40 2.57 -21.91
N PRO A 42 -2.99 2.85 -20.66
CA PRO A 42 -3.10 1.85 -19.61
C PRO A 42 -4.56 1.53 -19.31
N SER A 43 -4.87 0.25 -19.13
CA SER A 43 -6.23 -0.23 -18.80
C SER A 43 -6.52 -0.15 -17.31
N ALA A 44 -5.50 -0.10 -16.46
CA ALA A 44 -5.67 -0.01 -15.01
C ALA A 44 -4.58 0.85 -14.34
N LEU A 45 -4.96 1.45 -13.23
CA LEU A 45 -4.09 2.19 -12.32
C LEU A 45 -4.13 1.55 -10.94
N PHE A 46 -2.99 1.04 -10.46
CA PHE A 46 -2.84 0.51 -9.10
C PHE A 46 -2.34 1.61 -8.17
N VAL A 47 -3.04 1.86 -7.06
CA VAL A 47 -2.71 2.89 -6.08
C VAL A 47 -2.73 2.29 -4.68
N ASN A 48 -1.60 2.35 -3.96
CA ASN A 48 -1.62 2.13 -2.53
C ASN A 48 -1.87 3.48 -1.84
N SER A 49 -3.04 3.63 -1.19
CA SER A 49 -3.55 4.91 -0.71
C SER A 49 -3.10 5.27 0.70
N ALA A 50 -2.88 4.29 1.58
CA ALA A 50 -2.50 4.51 2.97
C ALA A 50 -1.19 3.81 3.34
N CYS A 51 -0.31 4.52 4.07
CA CYS A 51 0.93 3.96 4.63
C CYS A 51 1.73 3.16 3.58
N HIS A 52 1.95 3.77 2.44
CA HIS A 52 2.49 3.15 1.23
C HIS A 52 3.78 2.37 1.49
N ASN A 53 3.86 1.17 0.95
CA ASN A 53 5.06 0.34 0.96
C ASN A 53 5.91 0.63 -0.31
N PRO A 54 7.14 1.17 -0.20
CA PRO A 54 7.96 1.34 1.00
C PRO A 54 7.99 2.76 1.58
N THR A 55 7.32 3.75 0.99
CA THR A 55 7.59 5.16 1.30
C THR A 55 6.96 5.67 2.60
N GLY A 56 6.01 4.92 3.19
CA GLY A 56 5.24 5.38 4.35
C GLY A 56 4.24 6.51 4.04
N SER A 57 4.29 7.10 2.84
CA SER A 57 3.41 8.21 2.46
C SER A 57 1.96 7.78 2.32
N SER A 58 1.04 8.74 2.43
CA SER A 58 -0.39 8.51 2.23
C SER A 58 -0.95 9.45 1.17
N LEU A 59 -2.04 9.05 0.53
CA LEU A 59 -2.66 9.77 -0.55
C LEU A 59 -3.34 11.05 -0.05
N ALA A 60 -2.97 12.20 -0.62
CA ALA A 60 -3.61 13.47 -0.33
C ALA A 60 -4.97 13.59 -1.05
N PRO A 61 -5.98 14.26 -0.45
CA PRO A 61 -7.33 14.39 -1.04
C PRO A 61 -7.34 14.98 -2.46
N VAL A 62 -6.53 16.00 -2.68
CA VAL A 62 -6.46 16.65 -3.99
C VAL A 62 -5.88 15.73 -5.06
N VAL A 63 -4.84 14.95 -4.73
CA VAL A 63 -4.25 13.96 -5.63
C VAL A 63 -5.25 12.85 -5.93
N ALA A 64 -6.02 12.38 -4.94
CA ALA A 64 -7.06 11.39 -5.13
C ALA A 64 -8.11 11.84 -6.16
N GLN A 65 -8.60 13.07 -6.05
CA GLN A 65 -9.57 13.65 -6.99
C GLN A 65 -9.01 13.75 -8.42
N GLN A 66 -7.76 14.22 -8.56
CA GLN A 66 -7.11 14.33 -9.86
C GLN A 66 -6.89 12.97 -10.52
N LEU A 67 -6.46 11.96 -9.74
CA LEU A 67 -6.30 10.58 -10.23
C LEU A 67 -7.63 10.01 -10.75
N LEU A 68 -8.72 10.17 -10.00
CA LEU A 68 -10.04 9.69 -10.41
C LEU A 68 -10.55 10.40 -11.66
N GLN A 69 -10.34 11.71 -11.78
CA GLN A 69 -10.70 12.47 -12.98
C GLN A 69 -9.95 11.96 -14.22
N LEU A 70 -8.62 11.74 -14.09
CA LEU A 70 -7.81 11.21 -15.18
C LEU A 70 -8.21 9.76 -15.52
N ALA A 71 -8.43 8.92 -14.52
CA ALA A 71 -8.86 7.55 -14.71
C ALA A 71 -10.20 7.50 -15.48
N LYS A 72 -11.15 8.29 -15.10
CA LYS A 72 -12.46 8.40 -15.78
C LYS A 72 -12.32 8.91 -17.22
N LYS A 73 -11.53 9.97 -17.43
CA LYS A 73 -11.29 10.55 -18.76
C LYS A 73 -10.66 9.55 -19.73
N HIS A 74 -9.79 8.65 -19.23
CA HIS A 74 -9.05 7.69 -20.04
C HIS A 74 -9.57 6.26 -19.92
N ALA A 75 -10.76 6.05 -19.33
CA ALA A 75 -11.41 4.75 -19.13
C ALA A 75 -10.50 3.72 -18.44
N MET A 76 -9.70 4.15 -17.47
CA MET A 76 -8.83 3.28 -16.67
C MET A 76 -9.57 2.73 -15.47
N LEU A 77 -9.42 1.44 -15.19
CA LEU A 77 -9.85 0.85 -13.93
C LEU A 77 -8.89 1.28 -12.81
N VAL A 78 -9.43 1.79 -11.71
CA VAL A 78 -8.62 2.11 -10.53
C VAL A 78 -8.70 0.96 -9.54
N VAL A 79 -7.54 0.45 -9.13
CA VAL A 79 -7.40 -0.56 -8.08
C VAL A 79 -6.72 0.08 -6.88
N GLU A 80 -7.47 0.25 -5.79
CA GLU A 80 -6.97 0.80 -4.54
C GLU A 80 -6.51 -0.33 -3.61
N ASP A 81 -5.20 -0.41 -3.38
CA ASP A 81 -4.59 -1.28 -2.38
C ASP A 81 -4.54 -0.54 -1.04
N ASP A 82 -5.40 -0.92 -0.10
CA ASP A 82 -5.54 -0.29 1.21
C ASP A 82 -5.22 -1.27 2.36
N VAL A 83 -4.33 -2.25 2.12
CA VAL A 83 -3.98 -3.32 3.07
C VAL A 83 -3.30 -2.82 4.35
N TYR A 84 -2.78 -1.60 4.35
CA TYR A 84 -2.17 -0.94 5.52
C TYR A 84 -3.07 0.09 6.19
N ALA A 85 -4.28 0.27 5.70
CA ALA A 85 -5.22 1.30 6.12
C ALA A 85 -5.45 1.37 7.63
N ASP A 86 -5.50 0.22 8.28
CA ASP A 86 -5.77 0.12 9.71
C ASP A 86 -4.61 0.61 10.58
N PHE A 87 -3.42 0.85 10.03
CA PHE A 87 -2.28 1.42 10.75
C PHE A 87 -2.17 2.94 10.67
N GLN A 88 -3.03 3.59 9.91
CA GLN A 88 -3.04 5.06 9.81
C GLN A 88 -3.72 5.69 11.02
N ASN A 89 -3.07 6.68 11.61
CA ASN A 89 -3.55 7.36 12.82
C ASN A 89 -4.52 8.52 12.54
N SER A 90 -4.51 9.06 11.31
CA SER A 90 -5.34 10.20 10.90
C SER A 90 -6.49 9.77 9.99
N THR A 91 -7.41 10.70 9.75
CA THR A 91 -8.43 10.54 8.69
C THR A 91 -7.72 10.35 7.35
N ARG A 92 -8.07 9.28 6.64
CA ARG A 92 -7.47 8.93 5.36
C ARG A 92 -8.39 9.18 4.20
N THR A 93 -7.78 9.54 3.07
CA THR A 93 -8.47 9.59 1.78
C THR A 93 -8.53 8.17 1.21
N ARG A 94 -9.72 7.72 0.84
CA ARG A 94 -9.96 6.49 0.09
C ARG A 94 -10.54 6.83 -1.26
N LEU A 95 -9.98 6.28 -2.31
CA LEU A 95 -10.50 6.42 -3.67
C LEU A 95 -11.90 5.79 -3.79
N ALA A 96 -12.08 4.61 -3.21
CA ALA A 96 -13.35 3.90 -3.19
C ALA A 96 -14.47 4.61 -2.40
N ALA A 97 -14.15 5.58 -1.54
CA ALA A 97 -15.14 6.43 -0.89
C ALA A 97 -15.56 7.63 -1.74
N LEU A 98 -14.75 7.97 -2.76
CA LEU A 98 -14.99 9.09 -3.67
C LEU A 98 -15.64 8.63 -4.98
N ASP A 99 -15.41 7.39 -5.40
CA ASP A 99 -15.93 6.82 -6.64
C ASP A 99 -16.23 5.34 -6.48
N THR A 100 -17.43 4.92 -6.86
CA THR A 100 -17.94 3.54 -6.74
C THR A 100 -17.35 2.58 -7.78
N ASP A 101 -16.73 3.09 -8.84
CA ASP A 101 -16.09 2.29 -9.88
C ASP A 101 -14.68 1.81 -9.50
N VAL A 102 -14.18 2.27 -8.34
CA VAL A 102 -12.89 1.82 -7.79
C VAL A 102 -12.99 0.41 -7.24
N VAL A 103 -12.03 -0.43 -7.61
CA VAL A 103 -11.83 -1.76 -7.00
C VAL A 103 -11.00 -1.58 -5.73
N TYR A 104 -11.63 -1.76 -4.58
CA TYR A 104 -10.96 -1.64 -3.28
C TYR A 104 -10.47 -3.00 -2.78
N VAL A 105 -9.22 -3.08 -2.35
CA VAL A 105 -8.59 -4.30 -1.83
C VAL A 105 -8.16 -4.09 -0.39
N GLY A 106 -8.69 -4.92 0.52
CA GLY A 106 -8.34 -4.93 1.94
C GLY A 106 -7.81 -6.29 2.39
N SER A 107 -7.04 -6.30 3.47
CA SER A 107 -6.43 -7.53 4.00
C SER A 107 -6.30 -7.48 5.51
N PHE A 108 -6.47 -8.64 6.15
CA PHE A 108 -6.23 -8.84 7.58
C PHE A 108 -4.84 -9.42 7.87
N SER A 109 -4.06 -9.72 6.84
CA SER A 109 -2.72 -10.33 6.98
C SER A 109 -1.73 -9.44 7.73
N LYS A 110 -1.89 -8.13 7.67
CA LYS A 110 -0.96 -7.17 8.28
C LYS A 110 -1.33 -6.83 9.72
N THR A 111 -2.63 -6.85 10.02
CA THR A 111 -3.17 -6.50 11.34
C THR A 111 -3.35 -7.69 12.27
N LEU A 112 -3.60 -8.88 11.74
CA LEU A 112 -3.77 -10.10 12.53
C LEU A 112 -2.58 -11.05 12.33
N SER A 113 -2.59 -11.77 11.21
CA SER A 113 -1.54 -12.73 10.89
C SER A 113 -1.51 -13.00 9.39
N SER A 114 -0.30 -13.04 8.83
CA SER A 114 -0.10 -13.46 7.45
C SER A 114 -0.56 -14.90 7.18
N SER A 115 -0.61 -15.74 8.21
CA SER A 115 -1.06 -17.14 8.11
C SER A 115 -2.58 -17.29 7.93
N LEU A 116 -3.38 -16.28 8.31
CA LEU A 116 -4.84 -16.33 8.12
C LEU A 116 -5.25 -16.35 6.64
N ARG A 117 -4.50 -15.71 5.76
CA ARG A 117 -4.76 -15.61 4.32
C ARG A 117 -6.17 -15.13 3.99
N VAL A 118 -6.71 -14.21 4.78
CA VAL A 118 -8.03 -13.62 4.57
C VAL A 118 -7.88 -12.16 4.17
N GLY A 119 -8.56 -11.80 3.10
CA GLY A 119 -8.71 -10.43 2.60
C GLY A 119 -10.07 -10.30 1.91
N PHE A 120 -10.37 -9.13 1.41
CA PHE A 120 -11.61 -8.85 0.74
C PHE A 120 -11.44 -7.84 -0.38
N VAL A 121 -12.35 -7.90 -1.34
CA VAL A 121 -12.45 -6.94 -2.44
C VAL A 121 -13.86 -6.33 -2.42
N VAL A 122 -13.93 -5.02 -2.59
CA VAL A 122 -15.19 -4.29 -2.81
C VAL A 122 -15.12 -3.66 -4.19
N ALA A 123 -16.10 -3.95 -5.03
CA ALA A 123 -16.18 -3.41 -6.38
C ALA A 123 -17.60 -3.50 -6.92
N GLY A 124 -17.86 -2.94 -8.08
CA GLY A 124 -19.14 -3.10 -8.79
C GLY A 124 -19.48 -4.58 -9.07
N SER A 125 -20.77 -4.89 -9.15
CA SER A 125 -21.28 -6.27 -9.24
C SER A 125 -20.70 -7.07 -10.41
N SER A 126 -20.47 -6.45 -11.56
CA SER A 126 -19.89 -7.08 -12.75
C SER A 126 -18.42 -7.51 -12.53
N VAL A 127 -17.64 -6.68 -11.83
CA VAL A 127 -16.25 -7.00 -11.47
C VAL A 127 -16.23 -8.12 -10.43
N ILE A 128 -17.08 -8.05 -9.42
CA ILE A 128 -17.18 -9.09 -8.38
C ILE A 128 -17.59 -10.43 -8.96
N ALA A 129 -18.52 -10.47 -9.93
CA ALA A 129 -18.90 -11.71 -10.60
C ALA A 129 -17.70 -12.38 -11.27
N ARG A 130 -16.93 -11.63 -12.06
CA ARG A 130 -15.71 -12.15 -12.73
C ARG A 130 -14.65 -12.59 -11.72
N LEU A 131 -14.41 -11.81 -10.66
CA LEU A 131 -13.44 -12.18 -9.63
C LEU A 131 -13.83 -13.45 -8.88
N ARG A 132 -15.13 -13.66 -8.65
CA ARG A 132 -15.64 -14.89 -8.04
C ARG A 132 -15.40 -16.12 -8.91
N ASP A 133 -15.61 -16.00 -10.23
CA ASP A 133 -15.33 -17.08 -11.17
C ASP A 133 -13.83 -17.41 -11.17
N VAL A 134 -12.95 -16.40 -11.27
CA VAL A 134 -11.50 -16.60 -11.20
C VAL A 134 -11.09 -17.21 -9.87
N LYS A 135 -11.64 -16.73 -8.76
CA LYS A 135 -11.37 -17.30 -7.42
C LYS A 135 -11.79 -18.77 -7.34
N GLY A 136 -12.91 -19.14 -7.92
CA GLY A 136 -13.38 -20.53 -7.96
C GLY A 136 -12.41 -21.47 -8.69
N ILE A 137 -11.78 -20.99 -9.76
CA ILE A 137 -10.82 -21.77 -10.54
C ILE A 137 -9.44 -21.81 -9.87
N THR A 138 -8.98 -20.70 -9.28
CA THR A 138 -7.61 -20.56 -8.79
C THR A 138 -7.39 -21.05 -7.37
N SER A 139 -8.32 -20.77 -6.46
CA SER A 139 -8.15 -21.05 -5.03
C SER A 139 -9.34 -21.75 -4.36
N MET A 140 -10.42 -22.01 -5.08
CA MET A 140 -11.68 -22.62 -4.59
C MET A 140 -12.31 -21.88 -3.39
N GLY A 141 -11.66 -20.90 -2.82
CA GLY A 141 -12.13 -20.11 -1.70
C GLY A 141 -11.11 -19.91 -0.58
N SER A 142 -11.56 -19.24 0.46
CA SER A 142 -10.79 -19.03 1.69
C SER A 142 -11.11 -20.15 2.69
N SER A 143 -10.24 -20.34 3.68
CA SER A 143 -10.49 -21.28 4.77
C SER A 143 -11.68 -20.83 5.62
N ARG A 144 -12.74 -21.63 5.69
CA ARG A 144 -13.91 -21.38 6.55
C ARG A 144 -13.53 -21.21 8.02
N PHE A 145 -12.52 -21.94 8.49
CA PHE A 145 -12.02 -21.82 9.85
C PHE A 145 -11.45 -20.41 10.08
N CYS A 146 -10.58 -19.94 9.19
CA CYS A 146 -9.98 -18.61 9.30
C CYS A 146 -11.04 -17.50 9.19
N GLU A 147 -12.03 -17.66 8.30
CA GLU A 147 -13.15 -16.73 8.18
C GLU A 147 -14.00 -16.68 9.45
N SER A 148 -14.28 -17.83 10.07
CA SER A 148 -15.04 -17.90 11.33
C SER A 148 -14.28 -17.26 12.49
N VAL A 149 -12.97 -17.49 12.60
CA VAL A 149 -12.13 -16.82 13.60
C VAL A 149 -12.17 -15.30 13.41
N LEU A 150 -12.02 -14.84 12.17
CA LEU A 150 -12.09 -13.43 11.85
C LEU A 150 -13.46 -12.83 12.17
N ALA A 151 -14.55 -13.51 11.80
CA ALA A 151 -15.92 -13.07 12.09
C ALA A 151 -16.14 -12.88 13.59
N ASN A 152 -15.67 -13.81 14.42
CA ASN A 152 -15.75 -13.70 15.88
C ASN A 152 -14.93 -12.53 16.42
N LEU A 153 -13.71 -12.29 15.89
CA LEU A 153 -12.87 -11.14 16.30
C LEU A 153 -13.53 -9.80 15.95
N LEU A 154 -14.18 -9.73 14.79
CA LEU A 154 -14.91 -8.53 14.36
C LEU A 154 -16.18 -8.31 15.20
N ALA A 155 -17.00 -9.35 15.39
CA ALA A 155 -18.26 -9.27 16.12
C ALA A 155 -18.06 -8.94 17.61
N SER A 156 -17.03 -9.50 18.25
CA SER A 156 -16.69 -9.23 19.65
C SER A 156 -16.02 -7.87 19.89
N GLY A 157 -15.64 -7.16 18.84
CA GLY A 157 -14.85 -5.93 18.93
C GLY A 157 -13.37 -6.14 19.34
N ALA A 158 -12.92 -7.38 19.48
CA ALA A 158 -11.54 -7.71 19.82
C ALA A 158 -10.56 -7.22 18.74
N TYR A 159 -10.95 -7.32 17.46
CA TYR A 159 -10.17 -6.77 16.34
C TYR A 159 -9.89 -5.28 16.51
N ARG A 160 -10.91 -4.48 16.82
CA ARG A 160 -10.76 -3.03 17.01
C ARG A 160 -9.78 -2.70 18.14
N LYS A 161 -9.87 -3.41 19.27
CA LYS A 161 -8.94 -3.24 20.41
C LYS A 161 -7.52 -3.61 20.03
N LEU A 162 -7.32 -4.68 19.27
CA LEU A 162 -6.02 -5.12 18.79
C LEU A 162 -5.39 -4.05 17.89
N VAL A 163 -6.11 -3.59 16.86
CA VAL A 163 -5.65 -2.56 15.92
C VAL A 163 -5.30 -1.26 16.67
N GLN A 164 -6.10 -0.86 17.64
CA GLN A 164 -5.82 0.34 18.45
C GLN A 164 -4.49 0.23 19.22
N ARG A 165 -4.24 -0.92 19.86
CA ARG A 165 -2.96 -1.18 20.57
C ARG A 165 -1.78 -1.17 19.59
N GLN A 166 -1.93 -1.80 18.43
CA GLN A 166 -0.87 -1.83 17.40
C GLN A 166 -0.58 -0.42 16.89
N ARG A 167 -1.60 0.40 16.61
CA ARG A 167 -1.42 1.79 16.21
C ARG A 167 -0.65 2.60 17.25
N GLN A 168 -1.02 2.49 18.53
CA GLN A 168 -0.33 3.20 19.61
C GLN A 168 1.15 2.82 19.69
N ARG A 169 1.44 1.52 19.64
CA ARG A 169 2.81 1.02 19.66
C ARG A 169 3.59 1.50 18.42
N LEU A 170 3.06 1.28 17.23
CA LEU A 170 3.72 1.69 15.98
C LEU A 170 3.92 3.21 15.89
N SER A 171 3.00 4.00 16.44
CA SER A 171 3.15 5.46 16.50
C SER A 171 4.32 5.87 17.39
N ALA A 172 4.49 5.23 18.55
CA ALA A 172 5.61 5.49 19.45
C ALA A 172 6.94 5.03 18.83
N ASP A 173 6.97 3.81 18.25
CA ASP A 173 8.16 3.27 17.59
C ASP A 173 8.58 4.16 16.41
N MET A 174 7.62 4.60 15.60
CA MET A 174 7.85 5.49 14.45
C MET A 174 8.41 6.85 14.88
N ALA A 175 7.84 7.45 15.93
CA ALA A 175 8.31 8.74 16.44
C ALA A 175 9.77 8.63 16.93
N ALA A 176 10.11 7.55 17.65
CA ALA A 176 11.46 7.31 18.12
C ALA A 176 12.46 7.13 16.95
N VAL A 177 12.09 6.36 15.91
CA VAL A 177 12.96 6.17 14.74
C VAL A 177 13.11 7.46 13.95
N LEU A 178 12.03 8.23 13.73
CA LEU A 178 12.09 9.52 13.03
C LEU A 178 13.01 10.49 13.73
N GLN A 179 12.97 10.56 15.09
CA GLN A 179 13.87 11.41 15.85
C GLN A 179 15.33 11.03 15.66
N VAL A 180 15.66 9.73 15.70
CA VAL A 180 17.04 9.24 15.47
C VAL A 180 17.51 9.58 14.05
N LEU A 181 16.64 9.48 13.06
CA LEU A 181 16.98 9.82 11.67
C LEU A 181 17.19 11.32 11.49
N GLU A 182 16.35 12.15 12.13
CA GLU A 182 16.47 13.62 12.14
C GLU A 182 17.76 14.05 12.84
N ASP A 183 18.08 13.47 14.00
CA ASP A 183 19.32 13.76 14.75
C ASP A 183 20.58 13.36 13.96
N ALA A 184 20.45 12.45 13.01
CA ALA A 184 21.52 12.00 12.11
C ALA A 184 21.51 12.71 10.74
N ASP A 185 20.72 13.77 10.57
CA ASP A 185 20.58 14.54 9.31
C ASP A 185 20.14 13.67 8.11
N TRP A 186 19.34 12.62 8.35
CA TRP A 186 18.80 11.81 7.26
C TRP A 186 17.58 12.47 6.63
N GLU A 187 17.52 12.44 5.30
CA GLU A 187 16.33 12.86 4.56
C GLU A 187 15.24 11.78 4.67
N VAL A 188 14.08 12.17 5.17
CA VAL A 188 12.90 11.27 5.31
C VAL A 188 11.88 11.62 4.24
N PHE A 189 11.56 10.65 3.39
CA PHE A 189 10.56 10.82 2.34
C PHE A 189 9.15 10.94 2.95
N GLY A 190 8.51 12.10 2.76
CA GLY A 190 7.09 12.28 3.05
C GLY A 190 6.66 12.24 4.51
N ARG A 191 7.59 12.13 5.47
CA ARG A 191 7.35 12.06 6.92
C ARG A 191 6.06 11.29 7.28
N PRO A 192 6.11 9.96 7.36
CA PRO A 192 4.92 9.13 7.53
C PRO A 192 4.16 9.45 8.82
N ALA A 193 2.82 9.53 8.74
CA ALA A 193 1.95 9.79 9.88
C ALA A 193 1.48 8.50 10.58
N GLY A 194 1.97 7.35 10.16
CA GLY A 194 1.60 6.02 10.69
C GLY A 194 2.10 4.91 9.77
N GLY A 195 1.72 3.68 10.08
CA GLY A 195 2.10 2.52 9.26
C GLY A 195 3.36 1.80 9.73
N LEU A 196 3.98 1.07 8.81
CA LEU A 196 5.08 0.15 9.08
C LEU A 196 6.40 0.58 8.41
N PHE A 197 6.38 1.64 7.59
CA PHE A 197 7.49 1.98 6.71
C PHE A 197 7.97 3.41 6.93
N ILE A 198 9.28 3.57 6.93
CA ILE A 198 9.98 4.84 6.81
C ILE A 198 10.95 4.67 5.64
N CYS A 199 10.86 5.56 4.68
CA CYS A 199 11.82 5.65 3.59
C CYS A 199 12.74 6.85 3.87
N ALA A 200 14.00 6.56 4.15
CA ALA A 200 14.97 7.58 4.51
C ALA A 200 16.37 7.21 3.99
N GLY A 201 17.22 8.19 3.88
CA GLY A 201 18.61 8.00 3.51
C GLY A 201 19.46 9.18 3.90
N PRO A 202 20.78 8.98 4.13
CA PRO A 202 21.71 10.07 4.33
C PRO A 202 21.90 10.84 3.02
N PRO A 203 22.24 12.14 3.07
CA PRO A 203 22.35 13.01 1.90
C PRO A 203 23.34 12.53 0.84
N LEU A 204 24.43 11.90 1.27
CA LEU A 204 25.45 11.31 0.38
C LEU A 204 25.91 9.97 0.96
N CYS A 205 25.63 8.86 0.26
CA CYS A 205 25.98 7.54 0.77
C CYS A 205 26.20 6.51 -0.34
N ASP A 206 27.27 5.72 -0.20
CA ASP A 206 27.35 4.40 -0.80
C ASP A 206 26.40 3.46 -0.05
N TYR A 207 25.27 3.14 -0.69
CA TYR A 207 24.24 2.31 -0.11
C TYR A 207 24.73 0.90 0.27
N ALA A 208 25.68 0.33 -0.50
CA ALA A 208 26.24 -0.98 -0.18
C ALA A 208 27.13 -0.92 1.08
N ALA A 209 27.87 0.17 1.26
CA ALA A 209 28.62 0.41 2.49
C ALA A 209 27.69 0.60 3.69
N LEU A 210 26.60 1.36 3.52
CA LEU A 210 25.58 1.55 4.55
C LEU A 210 24.94 0.24 4.96
N GLN A 211 24.56 -0.63 4.03
CA GLN A 211 23.99 -1.95 4.33
C GLN A 211 24.97 -2.83 5.12
N ARG A 212 26.26 -2.83 4.73
CA ARG A 212 27.29 -3.58 5.46
C ARG A 212 27.46 -3.07 6.89
N LEU A 213 27.46 -1.75 7.06
CA LEU A 213 27.57 -1.13 8.38
C LEU A 213 26.34 -1.44 9.25
N ALA A 214 25.15 -1.23 8.74
CA ALA A 214 23.89 -1.51 9.43
C ALA A 214 23.81 -2.96 9.94
N LYS A 215 24.23 -3.92 9.10
CA LYS A 215 24.28 -5.33 9.47
C LYS A 215 25.18 -5.61 10.68
N ARG A 216 26.29 -4.89 10.86
CA ARG A 216 27.17 -5.01 12.04
C ARG A 216 26.47 -4.62 13.34
N PHE A 217 25.46 -3.76 13.27
CA PHE A 217 24.64 -3.32 14.39
C PHE A 217 23.29 -4.07 14.48
N GLY A 218 23.13 -5.18 13.75
CA GLY A 218 21.90 -5.98 13.74
C GLY A 218 20.72 -5.33 12.99
N VAL A 219 20.98 -4.29 12.19
CA VAL A 219 19.96 -3.62 11.38
C VAL A 219 20.01 -4.14 9.95
N VAL A 220 18.86 -4.52 9.42
CA VAL A 220 18.71 -4.96 8.02
C VAL A 220 17.99 -3.85 7.23
N LEU A 221 18.67 -3.31 6.23
CA LEU A 221 18.09 -2.34 5.31
C LEU A 221 17.65 -3.03 4.03
N SER A 222 16.44 -2.74 3.55
CA SER A 222 15.95 -3.25 2.27
C SER A 222 16.76 -2.70 1.11
N SER A 223 17.03 -3.51 0.09
CA SER A 223 17.72 -3.05 -1.12
C SER A 223 16.87 -2.01 -1.87
N ARG A 224 17.53 -1.03 -2.52
CA ARG A 224 16.88 -0.11 -3.47
C ARG A 224 16.21 -0.84 -4.63
N THR A 225 16.72 -2.01 -4.99
CA THR A 225 16.20 -2.86 -6.08
C THR A 225 15.07 -3.79 -5.63
N ALA A 226 14.68 -3.74 -4.34
CA ALA A 226 13.61 -4.59 -3.79
C ALA A 226 12.20 -3.99 -4.03
N PHE A 227 12.12 -2.77 -4.58
CA PHE A 227 10.86 -2.03 -4.75
C PHE A 227 10.68 -1.43 -6.15
#